data_543de7d4ccb420e69be84e18c947a4b8
#
_entry.id   543de7d4ccb420e69be84e18c947a4b8
#
_cell.length_a   1.000
_cell.length_b   1.000
_cell.length_c   1.000
_cell.angle_alpha   90.00
_cell.angle_beta   90.00
_cell.angle_gamma   90.00
#
_symmetry.space_group_name_H-M   'P 1'
#
loop_
_entity.id
_entity.type
_entity.pdbx_description
1 polymer ?
#
loop_
_entity_poly.entity_id
_entity_poly.type
_entity_poly.pdbx_seq_one_letter_code
_entity_poly.pdbx_strand_id
1 'polypeptide(L)'
;MLLKFISLNLKLTAAATCVALSASTLPDLPEPVSNNAVASTSIRGKTYIVSFMGIGPGKQHSDIHNKVFMHTLGEFGWQNLPPVPSQQRVNGRIAASAVALNNNFFVFGGFSVNADGSEQTATDSYRLDPITRRYTRLNDIPVPVDDAVALTYQNRYIYLISGWSDHGNVNLVQQFDNFTQRWSQASPFPGKPVFGLAGAMAGNTMLLCDGVALNYYSDKKPSFESEPACYLGTVGDNANKIDWRLIAHPTGTARYRMAAINTQIDGKDMLVFIGGSTNPYNYNGIGYNGQPSEPDSKVWVFSVAEQRWLKALDTTPVMDLRSLIEIDGQIYSVGGMQSGQQVSPQLIHHPIKLQ
;
A
#
# COMPACT_ATOMS: atom_id res chain seq x y z
N MET A 1 -62.30 60.00 -4.34
CA MET A 1 -62.50 58.57 -4.24
C MET A 1 -61.10 57.89 -4.51
N LEU A 2 -60.31 57.63 -3.45
CA LEU A 2 -58.92 57.14 -3.53
C LEU A 2 -58.93 55.59 -3.37
N LEU A 3 -58.51 54.87 -4.39
CA LEU A 3 -58.27 53.47 -4.28
C LEU A 3 -56.86 53.19 -3.67
N LYS A 4 -56.80 52.50 -2.52
CA LYS A 4 -55.60 52.04 -1.91
C LYS A 4 -55.28 50.63 -2.54
N PHE A 5 -54.13 50.51 -3.18
CA PHE A 5 -53.55 49.21 -3.57
C PHE A 5 -52.83 48.61 -2.37
N ILE A 6 -53.27 47.43 -1.94
CA ILE A 6 -52.56 46.62 -0.92
C ILE A 6 -51.66 45.65 -1.69
N SER A 7 -50.35 45.81 -1.55
CA SER A 7 -49.34 44.86 -2.07
C SER A 7 -49.12 43.73 -1.05
N LEU A 8 -49.47 42.53 -1.43
CA LEU A 8 -49.22 41.29 -0.64
C LEU A 8 -47.85 40.76 -0.98
N ASN A 9 -46.86 40.94 -0.10
CA ASN A 9 -45.53 40.35 -0.24
C ASN A 9 -45.54 38.89 0.25
N LEU A 10 -45.55 37.96 -0.69
CA LEU A 10 -45.40 36.51 -0.41
C LEU A 10 -43.89 36.20 -0.25
N LYS A 11 -43.42 35.99 0.99
CA LYS A 11 -42.07 35.48 1.25
C LYS A 11 -42.07 33.98 1.01
N LEU A 12 -41.44 33.53 -0.08
CA LEU A 12 -41.15 32.14 -0.33
C LEU A 12 -39.92 31.77 0.51
N THR A 13 -40.10 31.03 1.58
CA THR A 13 -39.01 30.37 2.31
C THR A 13 -38.66 29.05 1.60
N ALA A 14 -37.55 29.04 0.89
CA ALA A 14 -36.97 27.80 0.35
C ALA A 14 -36.32 27.01 1.50
N ALA A 15 -36.96 25.93 1.93
CA ALA A 15 -36.34 24.98 2.83
C ALA A 15 -35.32 24.15 2.02
N ALA A 16 -34.03 24.40 2.25
CA ALA A 16 -32.98 23.55 1.74
C ALA A 16 -33.00 22.24 2.54
N THR A 17 -33.52 21.17 1.94
CA THR A 17 -33.41 19.82 2.48
C THR A 17 -31.96 19.35 2.27
N CYS A 18 -31.15 19.44 3.31
CA CYS A 18 -29.86 18.73 3.35
C CYS A 18 -30.16 17.22 3.36
N VAL A 19 -30.06 16.57 2.21
CA VAL A 19 -29.99 15.11 2.15
C VAL A 19 -28.62 14.75 2.71
N ALA A 20 -28.59 14.28 3.96
CA ALA A 20 -27.41 13.61 4.48
C ALA A 20 -27.20 12.35 3.63
N LEU A 21 -26.20 12.37 2.74
CA LEU A 21 -25.70 11.13 2.15
C LEU A 21 -25.20 10.30 3.33
N SER A 22 -25.92 9.22 3.65
CA SER A 22 -25.37 8.16 4.49
C SER A 22 -24.11 7.67 3.80
N ALA A 23 -22.96 7.78 4.47
CA ALA A 23 -21.74 7.17 4.00
C ALA A 23 -22.04 5.68 3.78
N SER A 24 -22.15 5.25 2.53
CA SER A 24 -22.31 3.85 2.20
C SER A 24 -21.04 3.15 2.68
N THR A 25 -21.18 2.24 3.63
CA THR A 25 -20.07 1.39 4.04
C THR A 25 -19.58 0.64 2.81
N LEU A 26 -18.27 0.74 2.54
CA LEU A 26 -17.66 -0.03 1.44
C LEU A 26 -17.86 -1.50 1.72
N PRO A 27 -18.20 -2.32 0.70
CA PRO A 27 -18.40 -3.74 0.89
C PRO A 27 -17.09 -4.45 1.20
N ASP A 28 -17.13 -5.41 2.12
CA ASP A 28 -16.01 -6.30 2.38
C ASP A 28 -15.61 -7.08 1.12
N LEU A 29 -14.35 -7.52 1.06
CA LEU A 29 -13.87 -8.43 0.02
C LEU A 29 -14.73 -9.72 0.01
N PRO A 30 -14.87 -10.39 -1.16
CA PRO A 30 -15.65 -11.62 -1.27
C PRO A 30 -15.16 -12.77 -0.39
N GLU A 31 -13.89 -12.74 -0.01
CA GLU A 31 -13.26 -13.69 0.88
C GLU A 31 -12.16 -13.03 1.71
N PRO A 32 -11.81 -13.58 2.88
CA PRO A 32 -10.69 -13.08 3.67
C PRO A 32 -9.37 -13.25 2.91
N VAL A 33 -8.55 -12.18 2.90
CA VAL A 33 -7.22 -12.21 2.30
C VAL A 33 -6.26 -11.29 3.05
N SER A 34 -5.03 -11.72 3.20
CA SER A 34 -3.92 -10.89 3.65
C SER A 34 -2.74 -10.98 2.68
N ASN A 35 -1.73 -10.15 2.88
CA ASN A 35 -0.56 -10.12 2.02
C ASN A 35 -0.89 -9.82 0.54
N ASN A 36 -2.07 -9.25 0.31
CA ASN A 36 -2.58 -8.86 -1.00
C ASN A 36 -2.02 -7.49 -1.42
N ALA A 37 -1.69 -7.36 -2.70
CA ALA A 37 -1.32 -6.07 -3.27
C ALA A 37 -2.58 -5.27 -3.60
N VAL A 38 -2.65 -4.01 -3.17
CA VAL A 38 -3.85 -3.17 -3.27
C VAL A 38 -3.52 -1.84 -3.96
N ALA A 39 -4.42 -1.37 -4.80
CA ALA A 39 -4.32 -0.03 -5.38
C ALA A 39 -5.71 0.53 -5.69
N SER A 40 -5.82 1.85 -5.81
CA SER A 40 -7.03 2.53 -6.28
C SER A 40 -6.70 3.60 -7.33
N THR A 41 -7.65 3.87 -8.21
CA THR A 41 -7.54 4.95 -9.20
C THR A 41 -8.91 5.49 -9.57
N SER A 42 -8.98 6.77 -9.95
CA SER A 42 -10.22 7.37 -10.44
C SER A 42 -10.13 7.64 -11.93
N ILE A 43 -11.08 7.14 -12.69
CA ILE A 43 -11.17 7.28 -14.16
C ILE A 43 -12.51 7.89 -14.50
N ARG A 44 -12.53 9.08 -15.09
CA ARG A 44 -13.76 9.79 -15.50
C ARG A 44 -14.80 9.88 -14.37
N GLY A 45 -14.35 10.18 -13.15
CA GLY A 45 -15.21 10.33 -11.97
C GLY A 45 -15.68 9.03 -11.33
N LYS A 46 -15.22 7.87 -11.79
CA LYS A 46 -15.45 6.57 -11.14
C LYS A 46 -14.18 6.09 -10.46
N THR A 47 -14.26 5.74 -9.19
CA THR A 47 -13.13 5.16 -8.44
C THR A 47 -13.16 3.65 -8.51
N TYR A 48 -12.04 3.07 -8.89
CA TYR A 48 -11.78 1.64 -8.96
C TYR A 48 -10.79 1.25 -7.88
N ILE A 49 -11.09 0.20 -7.14
CA ILE A 49 -10.25 -0.39 -6.10
C ILE A 49 -9.95 -1.81 -6.53
N VAL A 50 -8.70 -2.23 -6.45
CA VAL A 50 -8.30 -3.58 -6.81
C VAL A 50 -7.50 -4.24 -5.67
N SER A 51 -7.79 -5.51 -5.41
CA SER A 51 -7.02 -6.41 -4.57
C SER A 51 -6.47 -7.54 -5.42
N PHE A 52 -5.16 -7.67 -5.50
CA PHE A 52 -4.45 -8.69 -6.27
C PHE A 52 -3.87 -9.74 -5.36
N MET A 53 -4.07 -11.01 -5.68
CA MET A 53 -3.37 -12.14 -5.07
C MET A 53 -3.48 -12.15 -3.53
N GLY A 54 -2.61 -12.88 -2.87
CA GLY A 54 -2.52 -12.93 -1.41
C GLY A 54 -2.69 -14.34 -0.86
N ILE A 55 -2.95 -14.41 0.44
CA ILE A 55 -3.14 -15.66 1.17
C ILE A 55 -4.45 -15.67 1.91
N GLY A 56 -5.15 -16.79 1.85
CA GLY A 56 -6.42 -17.02 2.54
C GLY A 56 -6.27 -17.36 4.02
N PRO A 57 -7.40 -17.59 4.72
CA PRO A 57 -7.44 -17.72 6.20
C PRO A 57 -6.72 -18.94 6.76
N GLY A 58 -6.49 -19.99 5.98
CA GLY A 58 -5.71 -21.16 6.42
C GLY A 58 -4.24 -20.88 6.59
N LYS A 59 -3.73 -19.83 5.94
CA LYS A 59 -2.32 -19.37 6.03
C LYS A 59 -1.31 -20.47 5.72
N GLN A 60 -1.66 -21.37 4.81
CA GLN A 60 -0.80 -22.43 4.29
C GLN A 60 -0.34 -22.08 2.87
N HIS A 61 0.72 -22.70 2.38
CA HIS A 61 1.16 -22.52 0.99
C HIS A 61 0.03 -22.80 -0.02
N SER A 62 -0.89 -23.71 0.29
CA SER A 62 -2.06 -24.05 -0.53
C SER A 62 -3.15 -22.96 -0.55
N ASP A 63 -3.11 -22.02 0.42
CA ASP A 63 -4.05 -20.90 0.49
C ASP A 63 -3.56 -19.66 -0.28
N ILE A 64 -2.33 -19.71 -0.80
CA ILE A 64 -1.79 -18.65 -1.65
C ILE A 64 -2.48 -18.73 -3.01
N HIS A 65 -2.98 -17.60 -3.49
CA HIS A 65 -3.78 -17.55 -4.71
C HIS A 65 -3.43 -16.35 -5.60
N ASN A 66 -3.83 -16.42 -6.86
CA ASN A 66 -3.69 -15.34 -7.85
C ASN A 66 -5.02 -14.66 -8.19
N LYS A 67 -6.06 -14.83 -7.36
CA LYS A 67 -7.37 -14.19 -7.53
C LYS A 67 -7.24 -12.68 -7.54
N VAL A 68 -8.14 -12.02 -8.26
CA VAL A 68 -8.19 -10.57 -8.34
C VAL A 68 -9.62 -10.11 -8.17
N PHE A 69 -9.83 -9.21 -7.23
CA PHE A 69 -11.11 -8.59 -6.95
C PHE A 69 -11.04 -7.10 -7.26
N MET A 70 -12.04 -6.59 -7.96
CA MET A 70 -12.17 -5.17 -8.24
C MET A 70 -13.54 -4.66 -7.79
N HIS A 71 -13.54 -3.56 -7.05
CA HIS A 71 -14.75 -2.81 -6.70
C HIS A 71 -14.76 -1.49 -7.46
N THR A 72 -15.92 -1.11 -7.99
CA THR A 72 -16.17 0.22 -8.54
C THR A 72 -17.04 0.97 -7.56
N LEU A 73 -16.59 2.11 -7.09
CA LEU A 73 -17.33 2.92 -6.11
C LEU A 73 -18.72 3.27 -6.65
N GLY A 74 -19.75 3.03 -5.83
CA GLY A 74 -21.16 3.22 -6.20
C GLY A 74 -21.80 2.01 -6.89
N GLU A 75 -21.05 0.95 -7.20
CA GLU A 75 -21.59 -0.31 -7.70
C GLU A 75 -21.75 -1.33 -6.54
N PHE A 76 -22.58 -2.34 -6.74
CA PHE A 76 -22.81 -3.36 -5.72
C PHE A 76 -21.67 -4.39 -5.72
N GLY A 77 -21.04 -4.55 -4.55
CA GLY A 77 -20.07 -5.63 -4.26
C GLY A 77 -18.77 -5.55 -5.07
N TRP A 78 -18.04 -6.65 -5.06
CA TRP A 78 -16.79 -6.86 -5.78
C TRP A 78 -17.00 -7.76 -6.99
N GLN A 79 -16.24 -7.50 -8.04
CA GLN A 79 -16.24 -8.29 -9.26
C GLN A 79 -14.93 -9.11 -9.31
N ASN A 80 -15.06 -10.40 -9.69
CA ASN A 80 -13.89 -11.23 -10.01
C ASN A 80 -13.32 -10.79 -11.36
N LEU A 81 -12.02 -10.52 -11.39
CA LEU A 81 -11.28 -10.29 -12.61
C LEU A 81 -10.47 -11.55 -13.00
N PRO A 82 -9.97 -11.60 -14.25
CA PRO A 82 -8.98 -12.63 -14.59
C PRO A 82 -7.82 -12.61 -13.60
N PRO A 83 -7.33 -13.79 -13.19
CA PRO A 83 -6.22 -13.88 -12.24
C PRO A 83 -4.95 -13.23 -12.81
N VAL A 84 -4.05 -12.79 -11.93
CA VAL A 84 -2.74 -12.26 -12.35
C VAL A 84 -2.00 -13.38 -13.10
N PRO A 85 -1.59 -13.16 -14.36
CA PRO A 85 -0.79 -14.16 -15.07
C PRO A 85 0.55 -14.40 -14.39
N SER A 86 1.16 -15.56 -14.62
CA SER A 86 2.51 -15.87 -14.14
C SER A 86 3.30 -16.65 -15.17
N GLN A 87 4.59 -16.35 -15.29
CA GLN A 87 5.54 -17.16 -16.07
C GLN A 87 5.93 -18.44 -15.32
N GLN A 88 5.79 -18.43 -14.01
CA GLN A 88 6.03 -19.56 -13.13
C GLN A 88 4.76 -20.41 -13.01
N ARG A 89 4.93 -21.72 -12.82
CA ARG A 89 3.80 -22.62 -12.52
C ARG A 89 3.48 -22.59 -11.03
N VAL A 90 2.80 -21.50 -10.60
CA VAL A 90 2.47 -21.25 -9.20
C VAL A 90 0.97 -21.00 -9.02
N ASN A 91 0.43 -21.34 -7.87
CA ASN A 91 -0.98 -21.09 -7.55
C ASN A 91 -1.29 -19.59 -7.37
N GLY A 92 -0.31 -18.83 -6.93
CA GLY A 92 -0.39 -17.41 -6.67
C GLY A 92 0.88 -16.88 -6.04
N ARG A 93 0.82 -15.63 -5.62
CA ARG A 93 1.94 -14.93 -4.97
C ARG A 93 1.44 -14.09 -3.80
N ILE A 94 2.32 -13.87 -2.86
CA ILE A 94 2.16 -12.95 -1.73
C ILE A 94 3.27 -11.91 -1.78
N ALA A 95 3.16 -10.86 -0.98
CA ALA A 95 4.15 -9.78 -0.89
C ALA A 95 4.45 -9.07 -2.23
N ALA A 96 3.54 -9.14 -3.19
CA ALA A 96 3.63 -8.34 -4.40
C ALA A 96 3.32 -6.88 -4.10
N SER A 97 3.87 -5.98 -4.93
CA SER A 97 3.56 -4.55 -4.87
C SER A 97 2.59 -4.16 -5.98
N ALA A 98 1.63 -3.28 -5.68
CA ALA A 98 0.75 -2.70 -6.69
C ALA A 98 0.65 -1.18 -6.56
N VAL A 99 0.54 -0.51 -7.70
CA VAL A 99 0.30 0.93 -7.79
C VAL A 99 -0.65 1.26 -8.93
N ALA A 100 -1.25 2.42 -8.89
CA ALA A 100 -2.01 2.97 -10.00
C ALA A 100 -1.22 4.08 -10.72
N LEU A 101 -1.19 4.05 -12.04
CA LEU A 101 -0.54 5.05 -12.87
C LEU A 101 -1.27 5.19 -14.21
N ASN A 102 -1.58 6.43 -14.63
CA ASN A 102 -2.22 6.70 -15.92
C ASN A 102 -3.45 5.83 -16.17
N ASN A 103 -4.38 5.79 -15.20
CA ASN A 103 -5.65 5.03 -15.27
C ASN A 103 -5.48 3.52 -15.42
N ASN A 104 -4.33 2.96 -15.10
CA ASN A 104 -4.06 1.53 -15.08
C ASN A 104 -3.52 1.11 -13.73
N PHE A 105 -3.67 -0.16 -13.42
CA PHE A 105 -3.01 -0.78 -12.28
C PHE A 105 -1.74 -1.50 -12.75
N PHE A 106 -0.71 -1.45 -11.93
CA PHE A 106 0.55 -2.15 -12.14
C PHE A 106 0.79 -3.07 -10.96
N VAL A 107 1.21 -4.30 -11.22
CA VAL A 107 1.53 -5.29 -10.19
C VAL A 107 2.90 -5.90 -10.49
N PHE A 108 3.73 -6.01 -9.45
CA PHE A 108 5.14 -6.36 -9.55
C PHE A 108 5.52 -7.41 -8.52
N GLY A 109 6.37 -8.34 -8.93
CA GLY A 109 7.08 -9.23 -8.03
C GLY A 109 6.19 -10.08 -7.13
N GLY A 110 6.54 -10.13 -5.86
CA GLY A 110 6.00 -11.05 -4.89
C GLY A 110 6.66 -12.42 -4.97
N PHE A 111 6.35 -13.31 -4.05
CA PHE A 111 6.89 -14.66 -4.05
C PHE A 111 5.82 -15.73 -3.91
N SER A 112 6.14 -16.92 -4.36
CA SER A 112 5.34 -18.13 -4.18
C SER A 112 6.03 -19.08 -3.19
N VAL A 113 5.23 -19.89 -2.52
CA VAL A 113 5.70 -20.92 -1.61
C VAL A 113 5.27 -22.30 -2.16
N ASN A 114 6.21 -23.19 -2.37
CA ASN A 114 5.97 -24.55 -2.82
C ASN A 114 5.59 -25.47 -1.65
N ALA A 115 5.09 -26.67 -1.97
CA ALA A 115 4.68 -27.67 -0.96
C ALA A 115 5.82 -28.15 -0.06
N ASP A 116 7.05 -28.06 -0.54
CA ASP A 116 8.27 -28.38 0.23
C ASP A 116 8.79 -27.22 1.08
N GLY A 117 8.08 -26.08 1.06
CA GLY A 117 8.46 -24.87 1.77
C GLY A 117 9.50 -23.99 1.05
N SER A 118 9.95 -24.39 -0.15
CA SER A 118 10.82 -23.52 -0.94
C SER A 118 10.08 -22.30 -1.47
N GLU A 119 10.75 -21.16 -1.45
CA GLU A 119 10.22 -19.88 -1.90
C GLU A 119 10.87 -19.47 -3.21
N GLN A 120 10.13 -18.76 -4.05
CA GLN A 120 10.63 -18.22 -5.31
C GLN A 120 10.07 -16.83 -5.55
N THR A 121 10.94 -15.84 -5.63
CA THR A 121 10.57 -14.45 -5.95
C THR A 121 10.33 -14.30 -7.46
N ALA A 122 9.26 -13.62 -7.83
CA ALA A 122 8.86 -13.45 -9.22
C ALA A 122 9.52 -12.23 -9.87
N THR A 123 9.93 -12.37 -11.13
CA THR A 123 10.36 -11.24 -11.97
C THR A 123 9.19 -10.58 -12.69
N ASP A 124 8.03 -11.21 -12.70
CA ASP A 124 6.88 -10.84 -13.50
C ASP A 124 6.33 -9.46 -13.15
N SER A 125 6.02 -8.71 -14.18
CA SER A 125 5.37 -7.40 -14.11
C SER A 125 4.21 -7.33 -15.06
N TYR A 126 3.06 -6.85 -14.59
CA TYR A 126 1.86 -6.71 -15.39
C TYR A 126 1.19 -5.37 -15.20
N ARG A 127 0.61 -4.85 -16.28
CA ARG A 127 -0.34 -3.74 -16.26
C ARG A 127 -1.74 -4.28 -16.51
N LEU A 128 -2.69 -3.94 -15.64
CA LEU A 128 -4.11 -4.22 -15.77
C LEU A 128 -4.86 -2.95 -16.17
N ASP A 129 -5.57 -2.98 -17.29
CA ASP A 129 -6.56 -1.95 -17.64
C ASP A 129 -7.89 -2.29 -16.94
N PRO A 130 -8.38 -1.46 -16.00
CA PRO A 130 -9.61 -1.75 -15.27
C PRO A 130 -10.88 -1.70 -16.12
N ILE A 131 -10.87 -1.00 -17.25
CA ILE A 131 -12.03 -0.86 -18.12
C ILE A 131 -12.17 -2.10 -19.02
N THR A 132 -11.07 -2.50 -19.67
CA THR A 132 -11.07 -3.68 -20.56
C THR A 132 -10.83 -4.98 -19.81
N ARG A 133 -10.37 -4.91 -18.56
CA ARG A 133 -10.02 -6.05 -17.69
C ARG A 133 -8.95 -6.95 -18.28
N ARG A 134 -8.05 -6.38 -19.06
CA ARG A 134 -6.98 -7.10 -19.76
C ARG A 134 -5.62 -6.77 -19.15
N TYR A 135 -4.80 -7.80 -19.05
CA TYR A 135 -3.41 -7.67 -18.68
C TYR A 135 -2.53 -7.40 -19.91
N THR A 136 -1.54 -6.55 -19.73
CA THR A 136 -0.39 -6.41 -20.63
C THR A 136 0.84 -6.83 -19.82
N ARG A 137 1.61 -7.81 -20.30
CA ARG A 137 2.89 -8.13 -19.72
C ARG A 137 3.88 -6.99 -19.99
N LEU A 138 4.63 -6.62 -18.95
CA LEU A 138 5.71 -5.64 -19.02
C LEU A 138 7.07 -6.37 -19.06
N ASN A 139 8.15 -5.61 -19.22
CA ASN A 139 9.49 -6.16 -19.06
C ASN A 139 9.69 -6.61 -17.61
N ASP A 140 10.39 -7.72 -17.44
CA ASP A 140 10.68 -8.30 -16.14
C ASP A 140 11.48 -7.35 -15.25
N ILE A 141 11.26 -7.43 -13.95
CA ILE A 141 12.04 -6.70 -12.95
C ILE A 141 13.49 -7.21 -13.04
N PRO A 142 14.49 -6.31 -13.21
CA PRO A 142 15.88 -6.73 -13.36
C PRO A 142 16.44 -7.55 -12.19
N VAL A 143 16.08 -7.18 -10.98
CA VAL A 143 16.34 -7.96 -9.76
C VAL A 143 14.98 -8.25 -9.13
N PRO A 144 14.53 -9.51 -9.08
CA PRO A 144 13.23 -9.86 -8.52
C PRO A 144 13.17 -9.44 -7.05
N VAL A 145 12.03 -8.87 -6.64
CA VAL A 145 11.81 -8.44 -5.25
C VAL A 145 10.39 -8.72 -4.82
N ASP A 146 10.25 -9.02 -3.56
CA ASP A 146 9.00 -9.04 -2.82
C ASP A 146 9.10 -8.16 -1.57
N ASP A 147 7.98 -7.90 -0.90
CA ASP A 147 7.94 -7.01 0.27
C ASP A 147 8.63 -5.65 0.03
N ALA A 148 8.66 -5.19 -1.21
CA ALA A 148 9.23 -3.91 -1.62
C ALA A 148 8.17 -2.81 -1.59
N VAL A 149 8.60 -1.55 -1.41
CA VAL A 149 7.74 -0.38 -1.59
C VAL A 149 7.67 -0.02 -3.07
N ALA A 150 6.45 0.19 -3.58
CA ALA A 150 6.22 0.73 -4.92
C ALA A 150 5.66 2.15 -4.84
N LEU A 151 6.29 3.12 -5.50
CA LEU A 151 5.88 4.53 -5.53
C LEU A 151 5.80 5.04 -6.96
N THR A 152 4.84 5.94 -7.23
CA THR A 152 4.68 6.56 -8.55
C THR A 152 5.16 8.00 -8.57
N TYR A 153 5.76 8.43 -9.68
CA TYR A 153 6.28 9.78 -9.84
C TYR A 153 5.95 10.36 -11.23
N GLN A 154 5.45 11.61 -11.25
CA GLN A 154 5.18 12.40 -12.48
C GLN A 154 4.29 11.69 -13.52
N ASN A 155 3.34 10.83 -13.11
CA ASN A 155 2.54 10.02 -14.02
C ASN A 155 3.35 9.23 -15.06
N ARG A 156 4.64 8.97 -14.79
CA ARG A 156 5.56 8.31 -15.70
C ARG A 156 6.36 7.20 -15.07
N TYR A 157 6.92 7.43 -13.91
CA TYR A 157 7.87 6.51 -13.29
C TYR A 157 7.23 5.71 -12.16
N ILE A 158 7.66 4.48 -12.00
CA ILE A 158 7.36 3.64 -10.84
C ILE A 158 8.70 3.21 -10.24
N TYR A 159 8.89 3.47 -8.95
CA TYR A 159 10.04 3.01 -8.19
C TYR A 159 9.67 1.76 -7.41
N LEU A 160 10.50 0.70 -7.51
CA LEU A 160 10.50 -0.42 -6.56
C LEU A 160 11.71 -0.27 -5.66
N ILE A 161 11.49 -0.18 -4.36
CA ILE A 161 12.52 0.23 -3.40
C ILE A 161 12.72 -0.84 -2.36
N SER A 162 13.97 -1.29 -2.20
CA SER A 162 14.39 -2.31 -1.24
C SER A 162 13.65 -3.63 -1.46
N GLY A 163 13.38 -4.41 -0.41
CA GLY A 163 12.67 -5.68 -0.48
C GLY A 163 13.58 -6.90 -0.36
N TRP A 164 12.97 -8.07 -0.40
CA TRP A 164 13.65 -9.35 -0.40
C TRP A 164 13.81 -9.88 -1.83
N SER A 165 14.95 -10.48 -2.12
CA SER A 165 15.23 -11.26 -3.32
C SER A 165 15.60 -12.68 -2.90
N ASP A 166 15.68 -13.63 -3.84
CA ASP A 166 15.95 -15.05 -3.54
C ASP A 166 17.19 -15.30 -2.64
N HIS A 167 18.08 -14.34 -2.55
CA HIS A 167 19.35 -14.47 -1.82
C HIS A 167 19.52 -13.46 -0.67
N GLY A 168 18.49 -12.68 -0.34
CA GLY A 168 18.52 -11.72 0.77
C GLY A 168 17.94 -10.36 0.42
N ASN A 169 18.01 -9.46 1.37
CA ASN A 169 17.57 -8.09 1.21
C ASN A 169 18.40 -7.32 0.19
N VAL A 170 17.76 -6.43 -0.56
CA VAL A 170 18.42 -5.53 -1.49
C VAL A 170 18.19 -4.07 -1.09
N ASN A 171 19.12 -3.17 -1.42
CA ASN A 171 18.97 -1.72 -1.25
C ASN A 171 18.75 -1.00 -2.58
N LEU A 172 18.27 -1.70 -3.58
CA LEU A 172 18.06 -1.16 -4.91
C LEU A 172 16.86 -0.22 -4.94
N VAL A 173 16.92 0.76 -5.83
CA VAL A 173 15.78 1.56 -6.27
C VAL A 173 15.64 1.34 -7.76
N GLN A 174 14.82 0.36 -8.13
CA GLN A 174 14.57 0.00 -9.51
C GLN A 174 13.46 0.89 -10.07
N GLN A 175 13.76 1.65 -11.11
CA GLN A 175 12.83 2.58 -11.72
C GLN A 175 12.31 2.02 -13.04
N PHE A 176 10.99 1.90 -13.16
CA PHE A 176 10.30 1.60 -14.41
C PHE A 176 9.78 2.88 -15.05
N ASP A 177 10.17 3.15 -16.30
CA ASP A 177 9.63 4.23 -17.12
C ASP A 177 8.46 3.70 -17.96
N ASN A 178 7.24 4.10 -17.61
CA ASN A 178 6.03 3.67 -18.31
C ASN A 178 5.94 4.14 -19.77
N PHE A 179 6.68 5.18 -20.19
CA PHE A 179 6.68 5.63 -21.59
C PHE A 179 7.60 4.77 -22.46
N THR A 180 8.80 4.51 -21.97
CA THR A 180 9.79 3.71 -22.72
C THR A 180 9.67 2.21 -22.45
N GLN A 181 8.90 1.81 -21.45
CA GLN A 181 8.74 0.43 -20.95
C GLN A 181 10.09 -0.19 -20.53
N ARG A 182 11.00 0.62 -19.97
CA ARG A 182 12.34 0.19 -19.60
C ARG A 182 12.59 0.37 -18.11
N TRP A 183 13.38 -0.53 -17.58
CA TRP A 183 13.94 -0.43 -16.24
C TRP A 183 15.28 0.29 -16.25
N SER A 184 15.54 1.01 -15.18
CA SER A 184 16.84 1.59 -14.83
C SER A 184 17.05 1.57 -13.33
N GLN A 185 18.26 1.84 -12.87
CA GLN A 185 18.55 2.02 -11.45
C GLN A 185 18.57 3.50 -11.10
N ALA A 186 17.91 3.86 -10.02
CA ALA A 186 18.02 5.18 -9.42
C ALA A 186 19.06 5.17 -8.28
N SER A 187 19.29 6.33 -7.62
CA SER A 187 20.14 6.40 -6.43
C SER A 187 19.69 5.34 -5.40
N PRO A 188 20.58 4.44 -4.95
CA PRO A 188 20.21 3.34 -4.08
C PRO A 188 19.65 3.85 -2.74
N PHE A 189 18.81 3.04 -2.11
CA PHE A 189 18.34 3.27 -0.75
C PHE A 189 19.54 3.24 0.22
N PRO A 190 19.76 4.29 1.04
CA PRO A 190 21.00 4.45 1.79
C PRO A 190 21.02 3.68 3.11
N GLY A 191 19.85 3.18 3.56
CA GLY A 191 19.74 2.41 4.79
C GLY A 191 20.25 0.98 4.64
N LYS A 192 20.18 0.21 5.73
CA LYS A 192 20.34 -1.23 5.61
C LYS A 192 19.32 -1.77 4.62
N PRO A 193 19.70 -2.75 3.80
CA PRO A 193 18.72 -3.45 2.97
C PRO A 193 17.66 -4.11 3.87
N VAL A 194 16.39 -3.83 3.60
CA VAL A 194 15.24 -4.31 4.39
C VAL A 194 14.12 -4.81 3.49
N PHE A 195 13.20 -5.58 4.05
CA PHE A 195 11.94 -5.95 3.42
C PHE A 195 10.77 -5.66 4.36
N GLY A 196 9.56 -5.54 3.82
CA GLY A 196 8.37 -5.20 4.61
C GLY A 196 8.41 -3.80 5.21
N LEU A 197 9.19 -2.90 4.59
CA LEU A 197 9.21 -1.48 4.90
C LEU A 197 7.93 -0.81 4.37
N ALA A 198 7.62 0.37 4.89
CA ALA A 198 6.55 1.21 4.37
C ALA A 198 7.08 2.49 3.74
N GLY A 199 6.36 3.01 2.75
CA GLY A 199 6.73 4.27 2.12
C GLY A 199 5.59 4.93 1.38
N ALA A 200 5.63 6.27 1.34
CA ALA A 200 4.71 7.09 0.57
C ALA A 200 5.45 8.26 -0.08
N MET A 201 4.82 8.86 -1.09
CA MET A 201 5.41 9.95 -1.86
C MET A 201 4.39 11.05 -2.15
N ALA A 202 4.79 12.30 -1.96
CA ALA A 202 4.05 13.49 -2.33
C ALA A 202 4.94 14.43 -3.15
N GLY A 203 4.50 14.84 -4.33
CA GLY A 203 5.31 15.61 -5.25
C GLY A 203 6.60 14.87 -5.61
N ASN A 204 7.75 15.47 -5.31
CA ASN A 204 9.08 14.85 -5.50
C ASN A 204 9.70 14.31 -4.19
N THR A 205 8.94 14.30 -3.10
CA THR A 205 9.42 13.89 -1.78
C THR A 205 8.82 12.55 -1.39
N MET A 206 9.67 11.57 -1.10
CA MET A 206 9.27 10.26 -0.59
C MET A 206 9.82 10.04 0.82
N LEU A 207 9.10 9.28 1.62
CA LEU A 207 9.52 8.88 2.95
C LEU A 207 9.36 7.38 3.10
N LEU A 208 10.43 6.71 3.49
CA LEU A 208 10.51 5.27 3.72
C LEU A 208 10.88 5.02 5.16
N CYS A 209 10.14 4.14 5.83
CA CYS A 209 10.40 3.80 7.23
C CYS A 209 10.41 2.31 7.46
N ASP A 210 11.26 1.88 8.39
CA ASP A 210 11.26 0.57 9.02
C ASP A 210 11.61 -0.60 8.09
N GLY A 211 11.06 -1.75 8.38
CA GLY A 211 11.34 -3.02 7.73
C GLY A 211 12.21 -3.94 8.56
N VAL A 212 12.61 -5.04 7.94
CA VAL A 212 13.38 -6.11 8.56
C VAL A 212 14.65 -6.35 7.77
N ALA A 213 15.78 -6.34 8.44
CA ALA A 213 17.08 -6.70 7.90
C ALA A 213 17.44 -8.13 8.28
N LEU A 214 18.06 -8.87 7.37
CA LEU A 214 18.75 -10.11 7.67
C LEU A 214 20.18 -9.79 8.11
N ASN A 215 20.48 -9.99 9.37
CA ASN A 215 21.80 -9.75 9.94
C ASN A 215 22.60 -11.04 10.04
N TYR A 216 23.86 -10.97 9.61
CA TYR A 216 24.81 -12.07 9.66
C TYR A 216 25.79 -11.84 10.81
N TYR A 217 26.10 -12.89 11.55
CA TYR A 217 26.99 -12.89 12.71
C TYR A 217 28.08 -13.93 12.56
N SER A 218 29.23 -13.68 13.15
CA SER A 218 30.35 -14.62 13.15
C SER A 218 30.18 -15.81 14.12
N ASP A 219 29.35 -15.64 15.15
CA ASP A 219 29.22 -16.53 16.30
C ASP A 219 27.83 -17.15 16.48
N LYS A 220 26.85 -16.72 15.70
CA LYS A 220 25.48 -17.26 15.73
C LYS A 220 24.85 -17.32 14.34
N LYS A 221 23.69 -17.99 14.23
CA LYS A 221 22.92 -18.04 12.98
C LYS A 221 22.44 -16.63 12.59
N PRO A 222 22.27 -16.37 11.29
CA PRO A 222 21.61 -15.15 10.83
C PRO A 222 20.25 -14.96 11.48
N SER A 223 19.85 -13.73 11.75
CA SER A 223 18.56 -13.40 12.33
C SER A 223 17.87 -12.27 11.58
N PHE A 224 16.55 -12.34 11.53
CA PHE A 224 15.70 -11.27 11.04
C PHE A 224 15.46 -10.27 12.17
N GLU A 225 15.87 -9.02 11.96
CA GLU A 225 15.79 -7.98 12.99
C GLU A 225 15.13 -6.72 12.44
N SER A 226 14.28 -6.12 13.25
CA SER A 226 13.62 -4.86 12.92
C SER A 226 14.64 -3.73 12.82
N GLU A 227 14.48 -2.86 11.81
CA GLU A 227 15.33 -1.69 11.59
C GLU A 227 14.51 -0.40 11.75
N PRO A 228 14.54 0.26 12.94
CA PRO A 228 13.77 1.48 13.19
C PRO A 228 14.48 2.70 12.59
N ALA A 229 14.38 2.88 11.29
CA ALA A 229 14.98 3.99 10.58
C ALA A 229 14.03 4.57 9.54
N CYS A 230 14.03 5.90 9.39
CA CYS A 230 13.25 6.60 8.38
C CYS A 230 14.17 7.44 7.50
N TYR A 231 14.01 7.31 6.18
CA TYR A 231 14.77 8.02 5.18
C TYR A 231 13.87 8.86 4.28
N LEU A 232 14.15 10.17 4.26
CA LEU A 232 13.51 11.10 3.33
C LEU A 232 14.34 11.17 2.05
N GLY A 233 13.69 10.91 0.91
CA GLY A 233 14.27 11.02 -0.42
C GLY A 233 13.65 12.18 -1.19
N THR A 234 14.46 12.99 -1.85
CA THR A 234 14.00 14.03 -2.76
C THR A 234 14.47 13.72 -4.17
N VAL A 235 13.53 13.54 -5.08
CA VAL A 235 13.82 13.29 -6.49
C VAL A 235 14.24 14.60 -7.16
N GLY A 236 15.41 14.62 -7.80
CA GLY A 236 15.91 15.77 -8.53
C GLY A 236 15.32 15.91 -9.93
N ASP A 237 15.88 16.81 -10.76
CA ASP A 237 15.45 17.01 -12.15
C ASP A 237 15.61 15.74 -13.01
N ASN A 238 16.63 14.94 -12.73
CA ASN A 238 16.76 13.59 -13.26
C ASN A 238 16.09 12.61 -12.32
N ALA A 239 15.02 11.95 -12.78
CA ALA A 239 14.24 11.01 -12.00
C ALA A 239 15.04 9.80 -11.44
N ASN A 240 16.24 9.52 -11.97
CA ASN A 240 17.16 8.53 -11.41
C ASN A 240 18.01 9.06 -10.24
N LYS A 241 17.98 10.37 -9.96
CA LYS A 241 18.73 10.97 -8.87
C LYS A 241 17.81 11.27 -7.70
N ILE A 242 18.10 10.64 -6.58
CA ILE A 242 17.37 10.80 -5.32
C ILE A 242 18.39 11.22 -4.26
N ASP A 243 18.17 12.36 -3.67
CA ASP A 243 18.95 12.85 -2.53
C ASP A 243 18.30 12.33 -1.24
N TRP A 244 19.02 11.47 -0.54
CA TRP A 244 18.55 10.80 0.66
C TRP A 244 19.09 11.46 1.93
N ARG A 245 18.25 11.52 2.96
CA ARG A 245 18.70 11.87 4.32
C ARG A 245 17.97 11.05 5.37
N LEU A 246 18.67 10.62 6.37
CA LEU A 246 18.12 10.03 7.58
C LEU A 246 17.36 11.11 8.35
N ILE A 247 16.16 10.80 8.83
CA ILE A 247 15.38 11.67 9.71
C ILE A 247 15.11 10.97 11.05
N ALA A 248 14.72 11.74 12.06
CA ALA A 248 14.36 11.18 13.36
C ALA A 248 13.17 10.22 13.19
N HIS A 249 13.31 9.02 13.75
CA HIS A 249 12.24 8.03 13.79
C HIS A 249 11.17 8.46 14.82
N PRO A 250 9.85 8.31 14.52
CA PRO A 250 8.80 8.85 15.38
C PRO A 250 8.72 8.19 16.76
N THR A 251 9.09 6.92 16.90
CA THR A 251 8.96 6.16 18.16
C THR A 251 10.23 5.45 18.61
N GLY A 252 11.19 5.22 17.72
CA GLY A 252 12.36 4.37 17.96
C GLY A 252 12.06 2.85 17.93
N THR A 253 10.82 2.47 17.63
CA THR A 253 10.40 1.06 17.50
C THR A 253 9.84 0.84 16.11
N ALA A 254 10.47 -0.04 15.35
CA ALA A 254 10.06 -0.35 13.98
C ALA A 254 8.75 -1.16 13.92
N ARG A 255 8.03 -0.99 12.83
CA ARG A 255 6.86 -1.81 12.48
C ARG A 255 7.07 -2.48 11.12
N TYR A 256 6.88 -3.76 11.10
CA TYR A 256 6.99 -4.60 9.92
C TYR A 256 5.65 -4.72 9.22
N ARG A 257 5.64 -4.58 7.89
CA ARG A 257 4.44 -4.69 7.05
C ARG A 257 3.30 -3.74 7.48
N MET A 258 3.65 -2.54 7.93
CA MET A 258 2.73 -1.40 7.90
C MET A 258 2.61 -0.89 6.47
N ALA A 259 1.58 -0.11 6.18
CA ALA A 259 1.44 0.55 4.89
C ALA A 259 1.43 2.07 5.04
N ALA A 260 1.76 2.76 3.96
CA ALA A 260 1.77 4.21 3.93
C ALA A 260 1.05 4.76 2.68
N ILE A 261 0.56 5.98 2.81
CA ILE A 261 -0.12 6.70 1.73
C ILE A 261 0.16 8.20 1.83
N ASN A 262 0.13 8.88 0.69
CA ASN A 262 0.02 10.32 0.65
C ASN A 262 -1.46 10.71 0.69
N THR A 263 -1.80 11.69 1.52
CA THR A 263 -3.13 12.32 1.57
C THR A 263 -3.00 13.81 1.86
N GLN A 264 -4.07 14.55 1.68
CA GLN A 264 -4.13 15.96 2.06
C GLN A 264 -4.96 16.16 3.32
N ILE A 265 -4.38 16.85 4.30
CA ILE A 265 -5.08 17.31 5.50
C ILE A 265 -4.96 18.83 5.54
N ASP A 266 -6.09 19.53 5.56
CA ASP A 266 -6.17 21.00 5.51
C ASP A 266 -5.38 21.59 4.32
N GLY A 267 -5.46 20.93 3.16
CA GLY A 267 -4.79 21.34 1.93
C GLY A 267 -3.26 21.19 1.93
N LYS A 268 -2.69 20.47 2.90
CA LYS A 268 -1.25 20.17 3.00
C LYS A 268 -0.99 18.69 2.75
N ASP A 269 0.06 18.39 2.00
CA ASP A 269 0.51 17.02 1.78
C ASP A 269 1.05 16.37 3.05
N MET A 270 0.47 15.23 3.40
CA MET A 270 0.85 14.40 4.55
C MET A 270 1.18 12.98 4.09
N LEU A 271 2.25 12.42 4.63
CA LEU A 271 2.57 11.01 4.47
C LEU A 271 2.13 10.28 5.73
N VAL A 272 1.16 9.39 5.58
CA VAL A 272 0.49 8.69 6.69
C VAL A 272 0.88 7.23 6.68
N PHE A 273 1.28 6.71 7.86
CA PHE A 273 1.72 5.33 8.06
C PHE A 273 0.81 4.64 9.07
N ILE A 274 0.29 3.47 8.74
CA ILE A 274 -0.73 2.77 9.54
C ILE A 274 -0.43 1.28 9.60
N GLY A 275 -0.76 0.67 10.75
CA GLY A 275 -0.74 -0.77 10.93
C GLY A 275 0.66 -1.35 11.10
N GLY A 276 0.82 -2.62 10.69
CA GLY A 276 2.04 -3.39 10.89
C GLY A 276 2.14 -4.02 12.26
N SER A 277 3.28 -4.62 12.57
CA SER A 277 3.57 -5.25 13.85
C SER A 277 4.98 -4.93 14.32
N THR A 278 5.17 -4.77 15.62
CA THR A 278 6.51 -4.61 16.22
C THR A 278 7.27 -5.92 16.32
N ASN A 279 6.61 -7.07 16.12
CA ASN A 279 7.21 -8.39 16.05
C ASN A 279 7.22 -8.87 14.59
N PRO A 280 8.36 -8.87 13.88
CA PRO A 280 8.44 -9.34 12.50
C PRO A 280 8.05 -10.82 12.38
N TYR A 281 7.30 -11.16 11.32
CA TYR A 281 6.66 -12.46 11.19
C TYR A 281 6.72 -13.04 9.78
N ASN A 282 6.55 -14.35 9.69
CA ASN A 282 6.38 -15.06 8.43
C ASN A 282 4.92 -14.92 7.92
N TYR A 283 4.64 -15.28 6.67
CA TYR A 283 3.33 -15.12 6.02
C TYR A 283 2.14 -15.72 6.80
N ASN A 284 2.40 -16.62 7.74
CA ASN A 284 1.39 -17.21 8.62
C ASN A 284 1.08 -16.39 9.89
N GLY A 285 1.74 -15.24 10.07
CA GLY A 285 1.57 -14.37 11.25
C GLY A 285 2.37 -14.77 12.49
N ILE A 286 3.20 -15.82 12.39
CA ILE A 286 4.09 -16.23 13.47
C ILE A 286 5.44 -15.53 13.32
N GLY A 287 5.87 -14.86 14.38
CA GLY A 287 7.13 -14.13 14.40
C GLY A 287 8.35 -15.01 14.18
N TYR A 288 9.41 -14.42 13.65
CA TYR A 288 10.71 -15.11 13.49
C TYR A 288 11.30 -15.57 14.83
N ASN A 289 10.81 -15.02 15.93
CA ASN A 289 11.11 -15.45 17.31
C ASN A 289 10.20 -16.60 17.81
N GLY A 290 9.32 -17.14 16.96
CA GLY A 290 8.37 -18.20 17.29
C GLY A 290 7.12 -17.74 18.06
N GLN A 291 6.96 -16.44 18.33
CA GLN A 291 5.78 -15.91 19.01
C GLN A 291 4.78 -15.33 18.00
N PRO A 292 3.47 -15.47 18.23
CA PRO A 292 2.46 -14.83 17.40
C PRO A 292 2.67 -13.32 17.36
N SER A 293 2.49 -12.71 16.17
CA SER A 293 2.58 -11.26 16.00
C SER A 293 1.19 -10.63 16.09
N GLU A 294 1.13 -9.46 16.68
CA GLU A 294 -0.12 -8.70 16.83
C GLU A 294 -0.05 -7.38 16.08
N PRO A 295 -1.18 -6.88 15.55
CA PRO A 295 -1.24 -5.63 14.83
C PRO A 295 -1.08 -4.42 15.76
N ASP A 296 -0.44 -3.37 15.25
CA ASP A 296 -0.28 -2.08 15.93
C ASP A 296 -1.40 -1.11 15.52
N SER A 297 -1.82 -0.25 16.46
CA SER A 297 -2.85 0.78 16.27
C SER A 297 -2.29 2.18 15.97
N LYS A 298 -0.98 2.38 16.10
CA LYS A 298 -0.35 3.71 15.97
C LYS A 298 -0.44 4.26 14.56
N VAL A 299 -0.77 5.53 14.47
CA VAL A 299 -0.74 6.32 13.24
C VAL A 299 0.45 7.27 13.30
N TRP A 300 1.28 7.25 12.26
CA TRP A 300 2.33 8.25 12.08
C TRP A 300 1.96 9.17 10.93
N VAL A 301 2.08 10.46 11.15
CA VAL A 301 1.78 11.49 10.14
C VAL A 301 3.00 12.39 9.99
N PHE A 302 3.54 12.46 8.77
CA PHE A 302 4.65 13.34 8.44
C PHE A 302 4.17 14.48 7.55
N SER A 303 4.37 15.71 8.00
CA SER A 303 4.09 16.91 7.19
C SER A 303 5.22 17.14 6.20
N VAL A 304 4.92 17.07 4.90
CA VAL A 304 5.92 17.27 3.85
C VAL A 304 6.44 18.71 3.84
N ALA A 305 5.53 19.68 4.01
CA ALA A 305 5.91 21.10 4.03
C ALA A 305 6.73 21.49 5.26
N GLU A 306 6.37 20.94 6.43
CA GLU A 306 7.03 21.29 7.71
C GLU A 306 8.22 20.36 7.99
N GLN A 307 8.37 19.28 7.24
CA GLN A 307 9.41 18.25 7.38
C GLN A 307 9.56 17.69 8.80
N ARG A 308 8.41 17.45 9.47
CA ARG A 308 8.35 16.92 10.82
C ARG A 308 7.17 15.97 11.02
N TRP A 309 7.30 15.12 12.02
CA TRP A 309 6.22 14.28 12.49
C TRP A 309 5.17 15.07 13.27
N LEU A 310 3.91 14.79 13.01
CA LEU A 310 2.75 15.30 13.74
C LEU A 310 2.20 14.18 14.64
N LYS A 311 1.66 14.58 15.80
CA LYS A 311 0.97 13.62 16.68
C LYS A 311 -0.42 13.33 16.14
N ALA A 312 -0.79 12.06 16.13
CA ALA A 312 -2.12 11.61 15.74
C ALA A 312 -2.68 10.64 16.78
N LEU A 313 -4.00 10.48 16.78
CA LEU A 313 -4.67 9.45 17.57
C LEU A 313 -4.48 8.08 16.94
N ASP A 314 -4.55 7.04 17.76
CA ASP A 314 -4.54 5.65 17.32
C ASP A 314 -5.79 5.32 16.47
N THR A 315 -5.68 4.30 15.65
CA THR A 315 -6.76 3.79 14.79
C THR A 315 -7.01 2.31 15.06
N THR A 316 -7.92 1.69 14.30
CA THR A 316 -8.14 0.24 14.34
C THR A 316 -6.85 -0.49 13.97
N PRO A 317 -6.36 -1.41 14.82
CA PRO A 317 -5.14 -2.15 14.56
C PRO A 317 -5.31 -3.12 13.39
N VAL A 318 -4.32 -3.16 12.50
CA VAL A 318 -4.26 -4.05 11.33
C VAL A 318 -2.81 -4.28 10.95
N MET A 319 -2.48 -5.46 10.45
CA MET A 319 -1.12 -5.78 9.98
C MET A 319 -1.16 -6.55 8.66
N ASP A 320 0.01 -6.85 8.11
CA ASP A 320 0.23 -7.57 6.86
C ASP A 320 -0.31 -6.81 5.63
N LEU A 321 -0.10 -5.51 5.65
CA LEU A 321 -0.51 -4.60 4.58
C LEU A 321 0.61 -4.42 3.53
N ARG A 322 0.19 -4.10 2.29
CA ARG A 322 1.11 -3.71 1.21
C ARG A 322 0.89 -2.27 0.77
N SER A 323 -0.33 -1.78 0.92
CA SER A 323 -0.71 -0.42 0.59
C SER A 323 -1.97 -0.02 1.35
N LEU A 324 -2.24 1.27 1.38
CA LEU A 324 -3.51 1.87 1.76
C LEU A 324 -4.18 2.44 0.51
N ILE A 325 -5.48 2.68 0.59
CA ILE A 325 -6.22 3.40 -0.45
C ILE A 325 -6.88 4.64 0.14
N GLU A 326 -7.08 5.65 -0.71
CA GLU A 326 -7.85 6.84 -0.37
C GLU A 326 -9.11 6.91 -1.23
N ILE A 327 -10.25 7.20 -0.59
CA ILE A 327 -11.53 7.41 -1.24
C ILE A 327 -12.17 8.65 -0.60
N ASP A 328 -12.41 9.68 -1.40
CA ASP A 328 -13.02 10.93 -0.95
C ASP A 328 -12.33 11.54 0.31
N GLY A 329 -10.99 11.50 0.34
CA GLY A 329 -10.17 12.00 1.44
C GLY A 329 -10.17 11.11 2.70
N GLN A 330 -10.73 9.90 2.63
CA GLN A 330 -10.73 8.93 3.72
C GLN A 330 -9.78 7.76 3.39
N ILE A 331 -9.00 7.35 4.39
CA ILE A 331 -8.00 6.28 4.24
C ILE A 331 -8.57 4.94 4.69
N TYR A 332 -8.30 3.91 3.89
CA TYR A 332 -8.73 2.53 4.17
C TYR A 332 -7.57 1.55 3.98
N SER A 333 -7.56 0.51 4.83
CA SER A 333 -6.87 -0.75 4.53
C SER A 333 -7.86 -1.74 3.93
N VAL A 334 -7.37 -2.68 3.11
CA VAL A 334 -8.17 -3.66 2.38
C VAL A 334 -7.64 -5.07 2.69
N GLY A 335 -8.39 -5.85 3.42
CA GLY A 335 -7.92 -7.14 3.92
C GLY A 335 -6.87 -6.99 5.02
N GLY A 336 -5.85 -7.85 5.03
CA GLY A 336 -4.81 -7.90 6.04
C GLY A 336 -5.15 -8.84 7.20
N MET A 337 -4.37 -8.76 8.28
CA MET A 337 -4.60 -9.53 9.50
C MET A 337 -4.98 -8.63 10.66
N GLN A 338 -5.93 -9.08 11.46
CA GLN A 338 -6.36 -8.49 12.71
C GLN A 338 -5.76 -9.25 13.91
N SER A 339 -6.13 -8.85 15.15
CA SER A 339 -5.67 -9.52 16.37
C SER A 339 -5.89 -11.03 16.31
N GLY A 340 -4.97 -11.79 16.88
CA GLY A 340 -4.95 -13.24 16.79
C GLY A 340 -4.56 -13.76 15.40
N GLN A 341 -3.90 -12.95 14.58
CA GLN A 341 -3.47 -13.27 13.19
C GLN A 341 -4.65 -13.69 12.30
N GLN A 342 -5.83 -13.14 12.57
CA GLN A 342 -7.05 -13.44 11.82
C GLN A 342 -7.01 -12.72 10.46
N VAL A 343 -7.00 -13.49 9.38
CA VAL A 343 -7.12 -12.96 8.01
C VAL A 343 -8.51 -12.40 7.81
N SER A 344 -8.61 -11.16 7.32
CA SER A 344 -9.85 -10.40 7.27
C SER A 344 -10.27 -10.07 5.83
N PRO A 345 -11.58 -10.06 5.51
CA PRO A 345 -12.09 -9.52 4.26
C PRO A 345 -12.38 -8.01 4.33
N GLN A 346 -12.20 -7.37 5.50
CA GLN A 346 -12.73 -6.04 5.76
C GLN A 346 -11.97 -4.93 5.04
N LEU A 347 -12.72 -3.90 4.64
CA LEU A 347 -12.20 -2.57 4.36
C LEU A 347 -12.32 -1.75 5.64
N ILE A 348 -11.19 -1.49 6.29
CA ILE A 348 -11.16 -0.78 7.56
C ILE A 348 -10.89 0.70 7.29
N HIS A 349 -11.80 1.56 7.71
CA HIS A 349 -11.62 3.01 7.69
C HIS A 349 -10.68 3.46 8.81
N HIS A 350 -9.70 4.27 8.47
CA HIS A 350 -8.71 4.84 9.39
C HIS A 350 -8.85 6.36 9.45
N PRO A 351 -9.69 6.92 10.33
CA PRO A 351 -9.82 8.36 10.46
C PRO A 351 -8.54 8.97 11.03
N ILE A 352 -7.96 9.92 10.31
CA ILE A 352 -6.74 10.61 10.76
C ILE A 352 -7.14 11.82 11.61
N LYS A 353 -6.82 11.78 12.90
CA LYS A 353 -7.10 12.86 13.86
C LYS A 353 -5.80 13.35 14.45
N LEU A 354 -5.36 14.54 14.03
CA LEU A 354 -4.18 15.21 14.60
C LEU A 354 -4.50 15.75 16.01
N GLN A 355 -3.45 15.80 16.87
CA GLN A 355 -3.49 16.32 18.23
C GLN A 355 -2.84 17.69 18.33
#